data_5f4f371ab4ec47abea6abb3a486d95c9
#
_entry.id   5f4f371ab4ec47abea6abb3a486d95c9
#
_cell.length_a   1.000
_cell.length_b   1.000
_cell.length_c   1.000
_cell.angle_alpha   90.00
_cell.angle_beta   90.00
_cell.angle_gamma   90.00
#
_symmetry.space_group_name_H-M   'P 1'
#
loop_
_entity.id
_entity.type
_entity.pdbx_description
1 polymer ?
#
loop_
_entity_poly.entity_id
_entity_poly.type
_entity_poly.pdbx_seq_one_letter_code
_entity_poly.pdbx_strand_id
1 'polypeptide(L)'
;MILKQQNLGFIAADIKGTGSWTQMLLITDYHELGSLHDFLQQYSPDGIAAGRLAFTAASGLAHLHTEIFGTRGKPAIAHRDIKSKNILVKRDWTCAIADFGLAVRYIRYEFDTQN
;
A
#
# COMPACT_ATOMS: atom_id res chain seq x y z
N MET A 1 2.57 -11.01 6.90
CA MET A 1 3.24 -9.99 6.04
C MET A 1 3.37 -8.71 6.85
N ILE A 2 4.59 -8.27 7.13
CA ILE A 2 4.81 -7.01 7.85
C ILE A 2 4.88 -5.89 6.83
N LEU A 3 3.82 -5.10 6.75
CA LEU A 3 3.82 -3.86 5.99
C LEU A 3 4.47 -2.78 6.88
N LYS A 4 5.63 -2.28 6.46
CA LYS A 4 6.33 -1.22 7.18
C LYS A 4 5.60 0.12 7.12
N GLN A 5 6.06 1.08 7.91
CA GLN A 5 5.45 2.39 8.23
C GLN A 5 4.91 3.23 7.06
N GLN A 6 5.25 2.90 5.83
CA GLN A 6 4.81 3.62 4.63
C GLN A 6 3.60 3.00 3.94
N ASN A 7 3.10 1.90 4.47
CA ASN A 7 1.88 1.26 4.01
C ASN A 7 0.82 1.33 5.12
N LEU A 8 -0.41 1.07 4.74
CA LEU A 8 -1.53 1.01 5.66
C LEU A 8 -1.18 0.08 6.83
N GLY A 9 -1.25 0.56 8.07
CA GLY A 9 -1.04 -0.28 9.25
C GLY A 9 -2.11 -1.36 9.33
N PHE A 10 -1.71 -2.63 9.17
CA PHE A 10 -2.61 -3.76 9.32
C PHE A 10 -2.83 -4.07 10.81
N ILE A 11 -4.07 -4.12 11.25
CA ILE A 11 -4.46 -4.48 12.62
C ILE A 11 -5.02 -5.89 12.67
N ALA A 12 -6.02 -6.19 11.86
CA ALA A 12 -6.68 -7.48 11.88
C ALA A 12 -7.38 -7.78 10.55
N ALA A 13 -7.69 -9.05 10.32
CA ALA A 13 -8.56 -9.50 9.26
C ALA A 13 -9.63 -10.42 9.84
N ASP A 14 -10.84 -10.34 9.32
CA ASP A 14 -11.95 -11.22 9.67
C ASP A 14 -12.66 -11.70 8.40
N ILE A 15 -13.18 -12.90 8.44
CA ILE A 15 -13.92 -13.50 7.35
C ILE A 15 -15.33 -13.80 7.84
N LYS A 16 -16.32 -13.17 7.20
CA LYS A 16 -17.73 -13.44 7.46
C LYS A 16 -18.33 -14.23 6.31
N GLY A 17 -18.87 -15.40 6.62
CA GLY A 17 -19.67 -16.19 5.69
C GLY A 17 -21.14 -15.83 5.83
N THR A 18 -21.81 -15.45 4.72
CA THR A 18 -23.24 -15.22 4.65
C THR A 18 -23.85 -16.11 3.59
N GLY A 19 -24.15 -17.36 3.92
CA GLY A 19 -24.71 -18.32 2.95
C GLY A 19 -23.80 -18.56 1.76
N SER A 20 -24.14 -18.06 0.56
CA SER A 20 -23.36 -18.17 -0.67
C SER A 20 -22.25 -17.10 -0.82
N TRP A 21 -22.07 -16.21 0.16
CA TRP A 21 -21.12 -15.10 0.10
C TRP A 21 -20.08 -15.21 1.20
N THR A 22 -18.85 -14.87 0.86
CA THR A 22 -17.77 -14.70 1.84
C THR A 22 -17.31 -13.24 1.79
N GLN A 23 -17.36 -12.56 2.93
CA GLN A 23 -16.81 -11.23 3.09
C GLN A 23 -15.51 -11.28 3.88
N MET A 24 -14.49 -10.63 3.35
CA MET A 24 -13.23 -10.41 4.07
C MET A 24 -13.20 -8.95 4.56
N LEU A 25 -13.03 -8.79 5.87
CA LEU A 25 -12.86 -7.48 6.51
C LEU A 25 -11.39 -7.29 6.84
N LEU A 26 -10.82 -6.19 6.36
CA LEU A 26 -9.47 -5.75 6.71
C LEU A 26 -9.59 -4.57 7.65
N ILE A 27 -9.01 -4.72 8.85
CA ILE A 27 -8.95 -3.66 9.85
C ILE A 27 -7.56 -3.08 9.82
N THR A 28 -7.47 -1.80 9.51
CA THR A 28 -6.22 -1.04 9.38
C THR A 28 -6.27 0.21 10.23
N ASP A 29 -5.12 0.89 10.39
CA ASP A 29 -5.11 2.21 11.00
C ASP A 29 -6.02 3.17 10.24
N TYR A 30 -6.72 4.04 10.97
CA TYR A 30 -7.53 5.08 10.40
C TYR A 30 -6.69 6.36 10.16
N HIS A 31 -6.76 6.87 8.95
CA HIS A 31 -6.06 8.09 8.55
C HIS A 31 -7.06 9.22 8.29
N GLU A 32 -7.17 10.15 9.25
CA GLU A 32 -8.20 11.21 9.26
C GLU A 32 -8.10 12.17 8.07
N LEU A 33 -6.90 12.39 7.53
CA LEU A 33 -6.71 13.28 6.39
C LEU A 33 -7.19 12.68 5.07
N GLY A 34 -7.58 11.40 5.09
CA GLY A 34 -8.16 10.71 3.95
C GLY A 34 -7.17 10.41 2.84
N SER A 35 -7.69 10.25 1.63
CA SER A 35 -6.88 10.01 0.45
C SER A 35 -6.10 11.25 0.05
N LEU A 36 -4.99 11.05 -0.68
CA LEU A 36 -4.24 12.14 -1.29
C LEU A 36 -5.12 12.99 -2.21
N HIS A 37 -6.06 12.35 -2.91
CA HIS A 37 -7.02 13.06 -3.74
C HIS A 37 -7.85 14.04 -2.92
N ASP A 38 -8.46 13.60 -1.82
CA ASP A 38 -9.29 14.45 -0.96
C ASP A 38 -8.44 15.50 -0.23
N PHE A 39 -7.26 15.13 0.23
CA PHE A 39 -6.31 16.01 0.88
C PHE A 39 -5.96 17.21 -0.01
N LEU A 40 -5.67 16.99 -1.29
CA LEU A 40 -5.33 18.04 -2.24
C LEU A 40 -6.52 18.94 -2.63
N GLN A 41 -7.76 18.53 -2.34
CA GLN A 41 -8.92 19.41 -2.47
C GLN A 41 -8.99 20.46 -1.34
N GLN A 42 -8.42 20.16 -0.19
CA GLN A 42 -8.50 21.00 1.01
C GLN A 42 -7.21 21.74 1.32
N TYR A 43 -6.06 21.20 0.95
CA TYR A 43 -4.74 21.73 1.27
C TYR A 43 -3.92 21.97 0.01
N SER A 44 -3.13 23.03 0.06
CA SER A 44 -2.15 23.35 -1.00
C SER A 44 -0.75 23.27 -0.41
N PRO A 45 -0.13 22.06 -0.43
CA PRO A 45 1.20 21.88 0.15
C PRO A 45 2.24 22.73 -0.60
N ASP A 46 3.19 23.29 0.14
CA ASP A 46 4.36 23.93 -0.45
C ASP A 46 5.32 22.91 -1.09
N GLY A 47 6.40 23.39 -1.71
CA GLY A 47 7.33 22.50 -2.40
C GLY A 47 7.99 21.46 -1.49
N ILE A 48 8.26 21.80 -0.22
CA ILE A 48 8.86 20.89 0.76
C ILE A 48 7.84 19.81 1.16
N ALA A 49 6.61 20.22 1.49
CA ALA A 49 5.54 19.31 1.86
C ALA A 49 5.14 18.41 0.68
N ALA A 50 5.02 18.95 -0.52
CA ALA A 50 4.75 18.18 -1.74
C ALA A 50 5.85 17.14 -2.01
N GLY A 51 7.11 17.52 -1.83
CA GLY A 51 8.25 16.59 -1.94
C GLY A 51 8.19 15.46 -0.94
N ARG A 52 7.79 15.74 0.32
CA ARG A 52 7.62 14.72 1.35
C ARG A 52 6.49 13.74 1.01
N LEU A 53 5.35 14.26 0.56
CA LEU A 53 4.23 13.42 0.12
C LEU A 53 4.66 12.50 -1.04
N ALA A 54 5.30 13.04 -2.05
CA ALA A 54 5.77 12.28 -3.21
C ALA A 54 6.83 11.24 -2.82
N PHE A 55 7.82 11.63 -2.01
CA PHE A 55 8.88 10.73 -1.57
C PHE A 55 8.34 9.56 -0.74
N THR A 56 7.44 9.83 0.19
CA THR A 56 6.88 8.78 1.05
C THR A 56 5.94 7.85 0.28
N ALA A 57 5.17 8.35 -0.67
CA ALA A 57 4.37 7.52 -1.58
C ALA A 57 5.27 6.61 -2.44
N ALA A 58 6.32 7.16 -3.03
CA ALA A 58 7.29 6.39 -3.82
C ALA A 58 8.03 5.35 -2.97
N SER A 59 8.41 5.70 -1.74
CA SER A 59 9.05 4.78 -0.80
C SER A 59 8.13 3.61 -0.42
N GLY A 60 6.85 3.87 -0.20
CA GLY A 60 5.84 2.83 0.05
C GLY A 60 5.70 1.89 -1.14
N LEU A 61 5.66 2.43 -2.35
CA LEU A 61 5.59 1.64 -3.58
C LEU A 61 6.86 0.82 -3.81
N ALA A 62 8.03 1.41 -3.58
CA ALA A 62 9.31 0.70 -3.68
C ALA A 62 9.38 -0.46 -2.69
N HIS A 63 8.92 -0.26 -1.45
CA HIS A 63 8.83 -1.34 -0.48
C HIS A 63 7.89 -2.47 -0.94
N LEU A 64 6.75 -2.12 -1.52
CA LEU A 64 5.80 -3.09 -2.05
C LEU A 64 6.42 -3.96 -3.16
N HIS A 65 7.20 -3.35 -4.04
CA HIS A 65 7.89 -4.03 -5.14
C HIS A 65 9.10 -4.87 -4.70
N THR A 66 9.62 -4.62 -3.50
CA THR A 66 10.83 -5.30 -3.02
C THR A 66 10.49 -6.68 -2.46
N GLU A 67 11.17 -7.71 -2.96
CA GLU A 67 11.13 -9.04 -2.37
C GLU A 67 12.13 -9.13 -1.21
N ILE A 68 11.67 -9.66 -0.08
CA ILE A 68 12.51 -9.88 1.10
C ILE A 68 12.50 -11.38 1.39
N PHE A 69 13.68 -11.99 1.36
CA PHE A 69 13.86 -13.41 1.64
C PHE A 69 13.97 -13.66 3.14
N GLY A 70 13.67 -14.90 3.56
CA GLY A 70 13.79 -15.37 4.94
C GLY A 70 12.46 -15.61 5.63
N THR A 71 12.52 -15.94 6.94
CA THR A 71 11.35 -16.33 7.74
C THR A 71 10.35 -15.17 7.95
N ARG A 72 10.83 -13.92 7.90
CA ARG A 72 10.02 -12.70 7.95
C ARG A 72 10.07 -11.97 6.61
N GLY A 73 10.15 -12.71 5.54
CA GLY A 73 10.18 -12.17 4.20
C GLY A 73 8.83 -11.72 3.70
N LYS A 74 8.85 -11.10 2.54
CA LYS A 74 7.66 -10.75 1.77
C LYS A 74 7.91 -10.96 0.28
N PRO A 75 6.89 -11.35 -0.50
CA PRO A 75 7.00 -11.36 -1.94
C PRO A 75 7.06 -9.94 -2.50
N ALA A 76 7.56 -9.79 -3.71
CA ALA A 76 7.32 -8.60 -4.52
C ALA A 76 5.83 -8.57 -4.91
N ILE A 77 5.19 -7.42 -4.76
CA ILE A 77 3.76 -7.24 -5.02
C ILE A 77 3.58 -6.13 -6.04
N ALA A 78 2.82 -6.40 -7.09
CA ALA A 78 2.35 -5.39 -8.03
C ALA A 78 0.97 -4.92 -7.57
N HIS A 79 0.82 -3.64 -7.28
CA HIS A 79 -0.43 -3.06 -6.78
C HIS A 79 -1.54 -3.07 -7.84
N ARG A 80 -1.22 -2.61 -9.04
CA ARG A 80 -2.06 -2.55 -10.25
C ARG A 80 -3.20 -1.52 -10.25
N ASP A 81 -3.31 -0.69 -9.21
CA ASP A 81 -4.33 0.37 -9.15
C ASP A 81 -3.81 1.61 -8.40
N ILE A 82 -2.60 2.04 -8.73
CA ILE A 82 -1.99 3.23 -8.12
C ILE A 82 -2.67 4.49 -8.67
N LYS A 83 -3.27 5.23 -7.76
CA LYS A 83 -3.91 6.52 -8.03
C LYS A 83 -4.04 7.31 -6.72
N SER A 84 -4.27 8.62 -6.81
CA SER A 84 -4.36 9.48 -5.62
C SER A 84 -5.48 9.08 -4.65
N LYS A 85 -6.54 8.43 -5.13
CA LYS A 85 -7.61 7.89 -4.28
C LYS A 85 -7.19 6.67 -3.48
N ASN A 86 -6.14 5.96 -3.90
CA ASN A 86 -5.58 4.78 -3.24
C ASN A 86 -4.27 5.06 -2.48
N ILE A 87 -3.98 6.33 -2.26
CA ILE A 87 -2.87 6.79 -1.42
C ILE A 87 -3.49 7.57 -0.27
N LEU A 88 -3.18 7.21 0.97
CA LEU A 88 -3.67 7.89 2.16
C LEU A 88 -2.62 8.84 2.71
N VAL A 89 -3.08 9.92 3.34
CA VAL A 89 -2.21 10.90 3.98
C VAL A 89 -2.29 10.73 5.49
N LYS A 90 -1.13 10.52 6.13
CA LYS A 90 -1.01 10.44 7.58
C LYS A 90 -0.95 11.85 8.20
N ARG A 91 -1.16 11.93 9.54
CA ARG A 91 -1.12 13.20 10.29
C ARG A 91 0.17 13.98 10.12
N ASP A 92 1.29 13.31 9.95
CA ASP A 92 2.61 13.93 9.73
C ASP A 92 2.85 14.36 8.27
N TRP A 93 1.82 14.29 7.42
CA TRP A 93 1.88 14.58 5.99
C TRP A 93 2.84 13.67 5.23
N THR A 94 2.89 12.43 5.60
CA THR A 94 3.48 11.34 4.81
C THR A 94 2.38 10.46 4.21
N CYS A 95 2.72 9.71 3.17
CA CYS A 95 1.74 8.89 2.46
C CYS A 95 1.85 7.42 2.81
N ALA A 96 0.73 6.71 2.73
CA ALA A 96 0.63 5.27 2.79
C ALA A 96 -0.13 4.73 1.58
N ILE A 97 0.38 3.65 0.99
CA ILE A 97 -0.29 2.97 -0.12
C ILE A 97 -1.46 2.14 0.44
N ALA A 98 -2.60 2.24 -0.21
CA ALA A 98 -3.83 1.57 0.20
C ALA A 98 -4.52 0.84 -0.96
N ASP A 99 -5.57 0.11 -0.66
CA ASP A 99 -6.41 -0.65 -1.59
C ASP A 99 -5.64 -1.67 -2.43
N PHE A 100 -5.44 -2.84 -1.82
CA PHE A 100 -4.76 -3.99 -2.45
C PHE A 100 -5.72 -4.95 -3.15
N GLY A 101 -6.94 -4.49 -3.49
CA GLY A 101 -7.97 -5.33 -4.10
C GLY A 101 -7.59 -5.92 -5.46
N LEU A 102 -6.69 -5.25 -6.21
CA LEU A 102 -6.15 -5.73 -7.49
C LEU A 102 -4.70 -6.21 -7.39
N ALA A 103 -4.12 -6.21 -6.20
CA ALA A 103 -2.71 -6.54 -6.02
C ALA A 103 -2.44 -8.02 -6.31
N VAL A 104 -1.31 -8.29 -6.92
CA VAL A 104 -0.85 -9.64 -7.25
C VAL A 104 0.61 -9.80 -6.86
N ARG A 105 0.97 -11.04 -6.50
CA ARG A 105 2.37 -11.41 -6.31
C ARG A 105 3.09 -11.36 -7.65
N TYR A 106 4.21 -10.69 -7.72
CA TYR A 106 5.09 -10.67 -8.87
C TYR A 106 6.16 -11.75 -8.73
N ILE A 107 6.17 -12.70 -9.66
CA ILE A 107 7.17 -13.78 -9.71
C ILE A 107 8.06 -13.51 -10.92
N ARG A 108 9.35 -13.33 -10.67
CA ARG A 108 10.34 -13.24 -11.73
C ARG A 108 10.63 -14.65 -12.22
N TYR A 109 10.22 -14.96 -13.44
CA TYR A 109 10.72 -16.14 -14.14
C TYR A 109 12.10 -15.79 -14.68
N GLU A 110 13.14 -16.30 -14.05
CA GLU A 110 14.42 -16.40 -14.73
C GLU A 110 14.29 -17.51 -15.77
N PHE A 111 14.37 -17.14 -17.04
CA PHE A 111 14.59 -18.13 -18.06
C PHE A 111 15.96 -18.69 -17.80
N ASP A 112 16.01 -19.90 -17.29
CA ASP A 112 17.25 -20.66 -17.16
C ASP A 112 17.76 -20.95 -18.58
N THR A 113 18.63 -20.08 -19.08
CA THR A 113 19.38 -20.31 -20.31
C THR A 113 20.51 -21.28 -20.00
N GLN A 114 20.17 -22.48 -19.54
CA GLN A 114 21.12 -23.57 -19.57
C GLN A 114 21.14 -24.14 -20.98
N ASN A 115 22.08 -23.64 -21.73
CA ASN A 115 22.64 -24.38 -22.86
C ASN A 115 23.88 -25.11 -22.38
#